data_757bfc95f1c124ac231bda88c7f67399
#
_entry.id   757bfc95f1c124ac231bda88c7f67399
#
_cell.length_a   1.000
_cell.length_b   1.000
_cell.length_c   1.000
_cell.angle_alpha   90.00
_cell.angle_beta   90.00
_cell.angle_gamma   90.00
#
_symmetry.space_group_name_H-M   'P 1'
#
loop_
_entity.id
_entity.type
_entity.pdbx_description
1 polymer ?
#
loop_
_entity_poly.entity_id
_entity_poly.type
_entity_poly.pdbx_seq_one_letter_code
_entity_poly.pdbx_strand_id
1 'polypeptide(L)'
;MSDEERRQTRPRSMTRRYRRGLILVGVLCVVATLIAATLLFQRSYTERVDRYLRALCTTMADGYLLRGTGDARDLVQLAADTGVRCTLIAEDGTVLYDNESTAALPSHADRPEFRQALAEGSGTSTRESKTMDRETHYYALRLDTPAGVQVLRVGEEVDNIWGLSADTLPLLVCALVVILLGAGLFSAWLTRLLVQPIN
;
A
#
# COMPACT_ATOMS: atom_id res chain seq x y z
N MET A 1 71.04 -16.56 0.54
CA MET A 1 69.58 -16.50 0.55
C MET A 1 69.23 -15.30 1.41
N SER A 2 69.08 -14.16 0.73
CA SER A 2 69.12 -12.83 1.32
C SER A 2 67.77 -12.46 1.93
N ASP A 3 67.76 -11.67 3.01
CA ASP A 3 66.58 -11.18 3.74
C ASP A 3 65.57 -10.38 2.91
N GLU A 4 65.88 -10.07 1.66
CA GLU A 4 64.98 -9.37 0.72
C GLU A 4 63.83 -10.25 0.20
N GLU A 5 63.97 -11.58 0.14
CA GLU A 5 62.91 -12.48 -0.33
C GLU A 5 61.77 -12.67 0.69
N ARG A 6 62.01 -12.35 1.98
CA ARG A 6 60.99 -12.48 3.04
C ARG A 6 60.02 -11.30 3.15
N ARG A 7 60.23 -10.20 2.44
CA ARG A 7 59.40 -8.98 2.55
C ARG A 7 58.22 -8.91 1.56
N GLN A 8 58.10 -9.81 0.63
CA GLN A 8 57.08 -9.71 -0.48
C GLN A 8 55.81 -10.51 -0.26
N THR A 9 55.63 -11.22 0.85
CA THR A 9 54.38 -11.96 1.12
C THR A 9 53.54 -11.28 2.16
N ARG A 10 53.20 -9.99 2.00
CA ARG A 10 52.15 -9.34 2.79
C ARG A 10 50.79 -9.57 2.11
N PRO A 11 49.79 -9.99 2.89
CA PRO A 11 48.59 -10.63 2.35
C PRO A 11 47.63 -9.60 1.74
N ARG A 12 47.72 -9.45 0.41
CA ARG A 12 46.63 -8.83 -0.38
C ARG A 12 45.25 -9.48 -0.12
N SER A 13 45.20 -10.59 0.60
CA SER A 13 43.99 -11.31 0.95
C SER A 13 43.20 -10.69 2.09
N MET A 14 43.81 -10.08 3.09
CA MET A 14 43.10 -9.46 4.24
C MET A 14 42.30 -8.23 3.84
N THR A 15 42.87 -7.30 3.10
CA THR A 15 42.18 -6.10 2.64
C THR A 15 40.99 -6.42 1.72
N ARG A 16 41.11 -7.50 0.91
CA ARG A 16 39.98 -7.97 0.08
C ARG A 16 38.84 -8.56 0.91
N ARG A 17 39.15 -9.28 1.99
CA ARG A 17 38.14 -9.86 2.89
C ARG A 17 37.39 -8.76 3.65
N TYR A 18 38.09 -7.81 4.23
CA TYR A 18 37.48 -6.66 4.93
C TYR A 18 36.61 -5.82 3.99
N ARG A 19 37.08 -5.52 2.76
CA ARG A 19 36.30 -4.78 1.77
C ARG A 19 35.05 -5.52 1.35
N ARG A 20 35.11 -6.84 1.15
CA ARG A 20 33.91 -7.65 0.83
C ARG A 20 32.93 -7.66 2.01
N GLY A 21 33.40 -7.79 3.24
CA GLY A 21 32.57 -7.71 4.43
C GLY A 21 31.83 -6.38 4.56
N LEU A 22 32.55 -5.27 4.33
CA LEU A 22 31.98 -3.93 4.40
C LEU A 22 30.91 -3.69 3.33
N ILE A 23 31.17 -4.15 2.08
CA ILE A 23 30.20 -4.09 1.00
C ILE A 23 28.96 -4.94 1.33
N LEU A 24 29.17 -6.13 1.87
CA LEU A 24 28.05 -7.04 2.23
C LEU A 24 27.18 -6.43 3.34
N VAL A 25 27.78 -5.84 4.37
CA VAL A 25 27.04 -5.12 5.42
C VAL A 25 26.27 -3.94 4.83
N GLY A 26 26.91 -3.14 3.97
CA GLY A 26 26.24 -2.01 3.30
C GLY A 26 25.03 -2.45 2.46
N VAL A 27 25.18 -3.52 1.68
CA VAL A 27 24.07 -4.11 0.90
C VAL A 27 22.95 -4.56 1.83
N LEU A 28 23.28 -5.25 2.92
CA LEU A 28 22.31 -5.76 3.89
C LEU A 28 21.53 -4.63 4.55
N CYS A 29 22.20 -3.54 4.94
CA CYS A 29 21.57 -2.35 5.49
C CYS A 29 20.60 -1.70 4.48
N VAL A 30 21.00 -1.55 3.22
CA VAL A 30 20.14 -0.96 2.19
C VAL A 30 18.92 -1.84 1.95
N VAL A 31 19.09 -3.15 1.81
CA VAL A 31 17.97 -4.08 1.64
C VAL A 31 17.01 -4.04 2.82
N ALA A 32 17.54 -4.06 4.06
CA ALA A 32 16.72 -3.96 5.25
C ALA A 32 15.93 -2.64 5.32
N THR A 33 16.57 -1.52 4.94
CA THR A 33 15.91 -0.20 4.88
C THR A 33 14.80 -0.17 3.84
N LEU A 34 15.03 -0.75 2.66
CA LEU A 34 14.00 -0.83 1.60
C LEU A 34 12.81 -1.67 2.06
N ILE A 35 13.04 -2.83 2.67
CA ILE A 35 11.97 -3.66 3.22
C ILE A 35 11.17 -2.90 4.28
N ALA A 36 11.86 -2.26 5.24
CA ALA A 36 11.21 -1.49 6.28
C ALA A 36 10.40 -0.31 5.71
N ALA A 37 10.95 0.42 4.73
CA ALA A 37 10.27 1.52 4.07
C ALA A 37 9.02 1.04 3.33
N THR A 38 9.08 -0.09 2.62
CA THR A 38 7.94 -0.68 1.92
C THR A 38 6.84 -1.07 2.90
N LEU A 39 7.18 -1.74 4.00
CA LEU A 39 6.21 -2.15 5.03
C LEU A 39 5.54 -0.94 5.71
N LEU A 40 6.31 0.10 6.01
CA LEU A 40 5.78 1.34 6.58
C LEU A 40 4.86 2.08 5.59
N PHE A 41 5.26 2.12 4.32
CA PHE A 41 4.45 2.73 3.27
C PHE A 41 3.12 1.99 3.09
N GLN A 42 3.14 0.64 3.06
CA GLN A 42 1.94 -0.18 2.99
C GLN A 42 0.95 0.16 4.10
N ARG A 43 1.42 0.15 5.35
CA ARG A 43 0.57 0.48 6.51
C ARG A 43 -0.03 1.88 6.40
N SER A 44 0.80 2.87 6.10
CA SER A 44 0.35 4.25 5.97
C SER A 44 -0.64 4.46 4.82
N TYR A 45 -0.49 3.70 3.74
CA TYR A 45 -1.37 3.78 2.58
C TYR A 45 -2.75 3.21 2.90
N THR A 46 -2.83 2.00 3.45
CA THR A 46 -4.09 1.36 3.87
C THR A 46 -4.86 2.24 4.86
N GLU A 47 -4.17 2.78 5.88
CA GLU A 47 -4.80 3.68 6.85
C GLU A 47 -5.33 4.99 6.23
N ARG A 48 -4.71 5.46 5.15
CA ARG A 48 -5.18 6.65 4.41
C ARG A 48 -6.44 6.34 3.62
N VAL A 49 -6.46 5.21 2.91
CA VAL A 49 -7.63 4.75 2.15
C VAL A 49 -8.81 4.54 3.08
N ASP A 50 -8.62 3.86 4.20
CA ASP A 50 -9.68 3.63 5.19
C ASP A 50 -10.24 4.95 5.75
N ARG A 51 -9.38 5.90 6.08
CA ARG A 51 -9.81 7.23 6.55
C ARG A 51 -10.56 8.01 5.48
N TYR A 52 -10.10 7.94 4.24
CA TYR A 52 -10.75 8.58 3.11
C TYR A 52 -12.14 7.99 2.86
N LEU A 53 -12.25 6.66 2.76
CA LEU A 53 -13.53 5.98 2.56
C LEU A 53 -14.50 6.24 3.72
N ARG A 54 -14.01 6.24 4.97
CA ARG A 54 -14.83 6.61 6.13
C ARG A 54 -15.37 8.02 6.02
N ALA A 55 -14.51 9.02 5.75
CA ALA A 55 -14.91 10.41 5.63
C ALA A 55 -15.91 10.60 4.49
N LEU A 56 -15.65 9.99 3.33
CA LEU A 56 -16.53 10.07 2.17
C LEU A 56 -17.89 9.43 2.46
N CYS A 57 -17.88 8.19 3.00
CA CYS A 57 -19.12 7.48 3.34
C CYS A 57 -19.96 8.27 4.35
N THR A 58 -19.32 8.86 5.38
CA THR A 58 -20.02 9.68 6.37
C THR A 58 -20.63 10.92 5.73
N THR A 59 -19.86 11.64 4.89
CA THR A 59 -20.38 12.82 4.19
C THR A 59 -21.55 12.49 3.26
N MET A 60 -21.45 11.37 2.54
CA MET A 60 -22.56 10.89 1.68
C MET A 60 -23.78 10.47 2.52
N ALA A 61 -23.56 9.81 3.63
CA ALA A 61 -24.62 9.42 4.57
C ALA A 61 -25.35 10.62 5.13
N ASP A 62 -24.62 11.64 5.59
CA ASP A 62 -25.19 12.89 6.08
C ASP A 62 -26.02 13.60 5.00
N GLY A 63 -25.48 13.71 3.78
CA GLY A 63 -26.18 14.28 2.65
C GLY A 63 -27.45 13.50 2.27
N TYR A 64 -27.40 12.18 2.36
CA TYR A 64 -28.55 11.31 2.10
C TYR A 64 -29.62 11.44 3.19
N LEU A 65 -29.23 11.42 4.45
CA LEU A 65 -30.15 11.56 5.59
C LEU A 65 -30.79 12.96 5.63
N LEU A 66 -30.07 14.03 5.27
CA LEU A 66 -30.61 15.39 5.19
C LEU A 66 -31.72 15.53 4.15
N ARG A 67 -31.72 14.74 3.08
CA ARG A 67 -32.80 14.71 2.09
C ARG A 67 -34.06 14.03 2.64
N GLY A 68 -33.91 13.13 3.61
CA GLY A 68 -34.99 12.58 4.42
C GLY A 68 -35.97 11.65 3.70
N THR A 69 -35.75 11.34 2.43
CA THR A 69 -36.68 10.51 1.64
C THR A 69 -36.42 9.01 1.83
N GLY A 70 -35.20 8.62 2.10
CA GLY A 70 -34.76 7.22 2.06
C GLY A 70 -34.76 6.63 0.65
N ASP A 71 -34.90 7.47 -0.39
CA ASP A 71 -34.90 7.04 -1.79
C ASP A 71 -33.46 6.93 -2.32
N ALA A 72 -33.13 5.77 -2.88
CA ALA A 72 -31.83 5.50 -3.48
C ALA A 72 -31.41 6.53 -4.56
N ARG A 73 -32.38 7.18 -5.21
CA ARG A 73 -32.13 8.24 -6.21
C ARG A 73 -31.38 9.44 -5.64
N ASP A 74 -31.50 9.71 -4.36
CA ASP A 74 -30.77 10.80 -3.70
C ASP A 74 -29.25 10.56 -3.67
N LEU A 75 -28.81 9.30 -3.74
CA LEU A 75 -27.41 8.95 -3.82
C LEU A 75 -26.79 9.14 -5.20
N VAL A 76 -27.60 9.14 -6.27
CA VAL A 76 -27.10 9.25 -7.65
C VAL A 76 -26.23 10.51 -7.82
N GLN A 77 -26.73 11.66 -7.34
CA GLN A 77 -25.97 12.91 -7.41
C GLN A 77 -24.76 12.94 -6.48
N LEU A 78 -24.85 12.32 -5.30
CA LEU A 78 -23.77 12.30 -4.32
C LEU A 78 -22.64 11.37 -4.77
N ALA A 79 -22.97 10.31 -5.53
CA ALA A 79 -21.98 9.34 -6.01
C ALA A 79 -21.35 9.73 -7.36
N ALA A 80 -22.01 10.55 -8.17
CA ALA A 80 -21.63 10.81 -9.57
C ALA A 80 -20.23 11.38 -9.75
N ASP A 81 -19.75 12.21 -8.80
CA ASP A 81 -18.48 12.95 -8.91
C ASP A 81 -17.38 12.35 -8.04
N THR A 82 -17.63 11.25 -7.33
CA THR A 82 -16.67 10.73 -6.33
C THR A 82 -15.63 9.77 -6.88
N GLY A 83 -15.91 9.15 -8.04
CA GLY A 83 -15.04 8.13 -8.64
C GLY A 83 -14.96 6.80 -7.86
N VAL A 84 -15.71 6.67 -6.75
CA VAL A 84 -15.76 5.46 -5.94
C VAL A 84 -17.04 4.68 -6.20
N ARG A 85 -16.99 3.38 -6.00
CA ARG A 85 -18.19 2.56 -6.01
C ARG A 85 -19.05 2.86 -4.80
N CYS A 86 -20.33 3.18 -5.03
CA CYS A 86 -21.33 3.45 -4.00
C CYS A 86 -22.49 2.46 -4.14
N THR A 87 -22.80 1.76 -3.05
CA THR A 87 -23.88 0.77 -3.00
C THR A 87 -24.78 1.06 -1.79
N LEU A 88 -26.09 1.13 -1.98
CA LEU A 88 -27.07 1.16 -0.90
C LEU A 88 -27.70 -0.22 -0.78
N ILE A 89 -27.76 -0.75 0.43
CA ILE A 89 -28.17 -2.11 0.71
C ILE A 89 -29.26 -2.07 1.80
N ALA A 90 -30.37 -2.76 1.58
CA ALA A 90 -31.42 -2.92 2.61
C ALA A 90 -30.95 -3.87 3.73
N GLU A 91 -31.66 -3.87 4.85
CA GLU A 91 -31.36 -4.68 6.03
C GLU A 91 -31.27 -6.19 5.71
N ASP A 92 -32.04 -6.67 4.74
CA ASP A 92 -32.03 -8.07 4.30
C ASP A 92 -30.89 -8.42 3.34
N GLY A 93 -30.04 -7.44 2.99
CA GLY A 93 -28.95 -7.60 2.05
C GLY A 93 -29.31 -7.35 0.59
N THR A 94 -30.55 -6.97 0.29
CA THR A 94 -30.97 -6.60 -1.06
C THR A 94 -30.29 -5.29 -1.48
N VAL A 95 -29.69 -5.27 -2.68
CA VAL A 95 -29.08 -4.06 -3.23
C VAL A 95 -30.16 -3.14 -3.78
N LEU A 96 -30.30 -1.95 -3.18
CA LEU A 96 -31.25 -0.92 -3.58
C LEU A 96 -30.69 -0.01 -4.68
N TYR A 97 -29.37 0.24 -4.61
CA TYR A 97 -28.65 1.10 -5.55
C TYR A 97 -27.19 0.69 -5.67
N ASP A 98 -26.64 0.80 -6.85
CA ASP A 98 -25.21 0.66 -7.14
C ASP A 98 -24.86 1.56 -8.34
N ASN A 99 -23.80 2.38 -8.22
CA ASN A 99 -23.45 3.32 -9.29
C ASN A 99 -22.65 2.69 -10.44
N GLU A 100 -22.12 1.48 -10.26
CA GLU A 100 -21.38 0.77 -11.32
C GLU A 100 -22.24 -0.26 -12.06
N SER A 101 -23.34 -0.71 -11.47
CA SER A 101 -24.20 -1.74 -12.06
C SER A 101 -25.66 -1.31 -12.07
N THR A 102 -26.26 -1.30 -13.26
CA THR A 102 -27.71 -1.13 -13.45
C THR A 102 -28.47 -2.47 -13.44
N ALA A 103 -27.76 -3.59 -13.50
CA ALA A 103 -28.33 -4.92 -13.41
C ALA A 103 -28.65 -5.31 -11.97
N ALA A 104 -29.65 -6.15 -11.77
CA ALA A 104 -29.95 -6.71 -10.46
C ALA A 104 -28.74 -7.47 -9.91
N LEU A 105 -28.20 -6.99 -8.80
CA LEU A 105 -27.08 -7.62 -8.12
C LEU A 105 -27.57 -8.72 -7.16
N PRO A 106 -26.77 -9.77 -6.95
CA PRO A 106 -27.08 -10.77 -5.93
C PRO A 106 -27.09 -10.13 -4.54
N SER A 107 -27.74 -10.80 -3.59
CA SER A 107 -27.78 -10.32 -2.21
C SER A 107 -26.37 -10.15 -1.63
N HIS A 108 -26.19 -9.09 -0.88
CA HIS A 108 -24.95 -8.77 -0.15
C HIS A 108 -24.98 -9.11 1.35
N ALA A 109 -25.99 -9.89 1.77
CA ALA A 109 -26.16 -10.27 3.18
C ALA A 109 -24.98 -11.04 3.78
N ASP A 110 -24.21 -11.76 2.96
CA ASP A 110 -23.03 -12.53 3.38
C ASP A 110 -21.74 -11.71 3.48
N ARG A 111 -21.79 -10.43 3.09
CA ARG A 111 -20.60 -9.58 3.04
C ARG A 111 -20.13 -9.17 4.43
N PRO A 112 -18.83 -9.36 4.76
CA PRO A 112 -18.33 -9.10 6.11
C PRO A 112 -18.52 -7.65 6.55
N GLU A 113 -18.22 -6.66 5.68
CA GLU A 113 -18.42 -5.24 5.94
C GLU A 113 -19.89 -4.88 6.19
N PHE A 114 -20.82 -5.53 5.46
CA PHE A 114 -22.26 -5.34 5.65
C PHE A 114 -22.73 -5.86 7.01
N ARG A 115 -22.36 -7.11 7.35
CA ARG A 115 -22.75 -7.71 8.63
C ARG A 115 -22.17 -6.95 9.81
N GLN A 116 -20.93 -6.52 9.68
CA GLN A 116 -20.30 -5.71 10.71
C GLN A 116 -21.00 -4.36 10.86
N ALA A 117 -21.34 -3.69 9.76
CA ALA A 117 -22.08 -2.42 9.81
C ALA A 117 -23.44 -2.56 10.48
N LEU A 118 -24.18 -3.64 10.22
CA LEU A 118 -25.46 -3.89 10.90
C LEU A 118 -25.29 -4.09 12.40
N ALA A 119 -24.24 -4.79 12.84
CA ALA A 119 -24.02 -5.13 14.24
C ALA A 119 -23.38 -3.98 15.04
N GLU A 120 -22.41 -3.27 14.47
CA GLU A 120 -21.54 -2.33 15.16
C GLU A 120 -21.73 -0.87 14.68
N GLY A 121 -22.62 -0.64 13.70
CA GLY A 121 -22.86 0.68 13.09
C GLY A 121 -21.93 0.99 11.90
N SER A 122 -20.75 0.40 11.84
CA SER A 122 -19.85 0.52 10.68
C SER A 122 -19.03 -0.76 10.49
N GLY A 123 -18.59 -1.01 9.26
CA GLY A 123 -17.79 -2.17 8.92
C GLY A 123 -16.79 -1.90 7.82
N THR A 124 -15.70 -2.66 7.81
CA THR A 124 -14.66 -2.58 6.78
C THR A 124 -14.32 -3.96 6.25
N SER A 125 -13.95 -4.05 4.98
CA SER A 125 -13.34 -5.26 4.44
C SER A 125 -12.45 -4.94 3.24
N THR A 126 -11.47 -5.78 3.02
CA THR A 126 -10.61 -5.74 1.83
C THR A 126 -10.79 -7.04 1.08
N ARG A 127 -10.97 -6.95 -0.24
CA ARG A 127 -11.11 -8.12 -1.12
C ARG A 127 -10.18 -8.02 -2.29
N GLU A 128 -9.50 -9.12 -2.53
CA GLU A 128 -8.67 -9.30 -3.71
C GLU A 128 -9.56 -9.71 -4.90
N SER A 129 -9.46 -8.98 -6.00
CA SER A 129 -10.08 -9.37 -7.27
C SER A 129 -9.19 -10.41 -7.94
N LYS A 130 -9.64 -11.67 -7.95
CA LYS A 130 -8.92 -12.80 -8.56
C LYS A 130 -8.64 -12.63 -10.07
N THR A 131 -9.27 -11.66 -10.72
CA THR A 131 -9.21 -11.48 -12.17
C THR A 131 -8.31 -10.33 -12.62
N MET A 132 -8.04 -9.33 -11.77
CA MET A 132 -7.33 -8.10 -12.14
C MET A 132 -6.17 -7.73 -11.22
N ASP A 133 -5.78 -8.58 -10.28
CA ASP A 133 -4.72 -8.30 -9.31
C ASP A 133 -4.90 -6.96 -8.57
N ARG A 134 -6.17 -6.58 -8.33
CA ARG A 134 -6.56 -5.36 -7.63
C ARG A 134 -7.24 -5.70 -6.33
N GLU A 135 -6.91 -4.97 -5.30
CA GLU A 135 -7.61 -5.02 -4.01
C GLU A 135 -8.68 -3.95 -3.97
N THR A 136 -9.91 -4.33 -3.57
CA THR A 136 -10.97 -3.36 -3.32
C THR A 136 -11.17 -3.22 -1.82
N HIS A 137 -10.98 -2.00 -1.33
CA HIS A 137 -11.27 -1.62 0.05
C HIS A 137 -12.71 -1.16 0.15
N TYR A 138 -13.45 -1.70 1.11
CA TYR A 138 -14.84 -1.35 1.37
C TYR A 138 -14.99 -0.77 2.77
N TYR A 139 -15.78 0.30 2.86
CA TYR A 139 -16.29 0.85 4.10
C TYR A 139 -17.81 0.87 4.04
N ALA A 140 -18.49 0.39 5.07
CA ALA A 140 -19.93 0.33 5.17
C ALA A 140 -20.41 1.06 6.44
N LEU A 141 -21.50 1.81 6.32
CA LEU A 141 -22.10 2.56 7.41
C LEU A 141 -23.58 2.23 7.49
N ARG A 142 -24.06 1.88 8.69
CA ARG A 142 -25.48 1.68 8.97
C ARG A 142 -26.20 3.02 9.03
N LEU A 143 -27.36 3.10 8.38
CA LEU A 143 -28.22 4.25 8.32
C LEU A 143 -29.61 3.87 8.86
N ASP A 144 -30.11 4.62 9.83
CA ASP A 144 -31.49 4.51 10.26
C ASP A 144 -32.31 5.55 9.51
N THR A 145 -33.09 5.11 8.52
CA THR A 145 -33.87 5.98 7.63
C THR A 145 -35.37 5.79 7.88
N PRO A 146 -36.24 6.71 7.41
CA PRO A 146 -37.69 6.53 7.46
C PRO A 146 -38.18 5.28 6.71
N ALA A 147 -37.40 4.81 5.72
CA ALA A 147 -37.70 3.59 4.97
C ALA A 147 -37.20 2.31 5.64
N GLY A 148 -36.61 2.41 6.85
CA GLY A 148 -36.03 1.30 7.59
C GLY A 148 -34.50 1.37 7.68
N VAL A 149 -33.90 0.31 8.23
CA VAL A 149 -32.44 0.20 8.32
C VAL A 149 -31.85 -0.07 6.93
N GLN A 150 -30.85 0.72 6.58
CA GLN A 150 -30.11 0.57 5.34
C GLN A 150 -28.59 0.61 5.64
N VAL A 151 -27.80 0.11 4.73
CA VAL A 151 -26.34 0.19 4.82
C VAL A 151 -25.81 0.87 3.55
N LEU A 152 -25.14 2.00 3.75
CA LEU A 152 -24.37 2.66 2.70
C LEU A 152 -22.98 2.07 2.67
N ARG A 153 -22.56 1.54 1.54
CA ARG A 153 -21.24 0.99 1.31
C ARG A 153 -20.53 1.79 0.23
N VAL A 154 -19.31 2.20 0.50
CA VAL A 154 -18.39 2.77 -0.48
C VAL A 154 -17.22 1.81 -0.68
N GLY A 155 -16.70 1.76 -1.91
CA GLY A 155 -15.57 0.91 -2.24
C GLY A 155 -14.66 1.59 -3.24
N GLU A 156 -13.36 1.44 -3.04
CA GLU A 156 -12.33 1.95 -3.96
C GLU A 156 -11.41 0.80 -4.36
N GLU A 157 -11.18 0.69 -5.66
CA GLU A 157 -10.16 -0.22 -6.17
C GLU A 157 -8.80 0.42 -5.94
N VAL A 158 -8.00 -0.27 -5.17
CA VAL A 158 -6.61 0.09 -4.93
C VAL A 158 -5.74 -0.84 -5.77
N ASP A 159 -4.93 -0.26 -6.63
CA ASP A 159 -3.95 -1.04 -7.37
C ASP A 159 -3.09 -1.80 -6.37
N ASN A 160 -3.00 -3.12 -6.57
CA ASN A 160 -2.16 -3.93 -5.70
C ASN A 160 -0.75 -3.36 -5.69
N ILE A 161 -0.16 -3.24 -4.51
CA ILE A 161 1.18 -2.66 -4.29
C ILE A 161 2.23 -3.37 -5.15
N TRP A 162 1.99 -4.60 -5.55
CA TRP A 162 2.82 -5.32 -6.51
C TRP A 162 2.75 -4.71 -7.93
N GLY A 163 1.62 -4.13 -8.35
CA GLY A 163 1.50 -3.37 -9.60
C GLY A 163 2.25 -2.04 -9.52
N LEU A 164 2.10 -1.31 -8.41
CA LEU A 164 2.86 -0.07 -8.16
C LEU A 164 4.36 -0.35 -8.00
N SER A 165 4.73 -1.51 -7.43
CA SER A 165 6.13 -1.92 -7.29
C SER A 165 6.76 -2.33 -8.62
N ALA A 166 6.00 -2.75 -9.63
CA ALA A 166 6.54 -3.05 -10.95
C ALA A 166 7.09 -1.78 -11.64
N ASP A 167 6.42 -0.63 -11.45
CA ASP A 167 6.87 0.64 -12.02
C ASP A 167 7.97 1.31 -11.15
N THR A 168 7.94 1.12 -9.84
CA THR A 168 8.92 1.71 -8.92
C THR A 168 10.14 0.83 -8.70
N LEU A 169 10.03 -0.48 -8.91
CA LEU A 169 11.12 -1.44 -8.73
C LEU A 169 12.39 -1.08 -9.55
N PRO A 170 12.31 -0.74 -10.84
CA PRO A 170 13.48 -0.34 -11.61
C PRO A 170 14.15 0.92 -11.05
N LEU A 171 13.36 1.89 -10.55
CA LEU A 171 13.90 3.09 -9.92
C LEU A 171 14.66 2.76 -8.63
N LEU A 172 14.10 1.87 -7.79
CA LEU A 172 14.75 1.41 -6.56
C LEU A 172 16.03 0.62 -6.85
N VAL A 173 16.00 -0.23 -7.87
CA VAL A 173 17.19 -0.99 -8.32
C VAL A 173 18.26 -0.03 -8.84
N CYS A 174 17.91 0.96 -9.65
CA CYS A 174 18.83 2.00 -10.12
C CYS A 174 19.45 2.79 -8.95
N ALA A 175 18.62 3.21 -7.98
CA ALA A 175 19.11 3.90 -6.78
C ALA A 175 20.09 3.03 -5.98
N LEU A 176 19.78 1.74 -5.80
CA LEU A 176 20.66 0.78 -5.15
C LEU A 176 22.00 0.65 -5.87
N VAL A 177 21.98 0.52 -7.20
CA VAL A 177 23.20 0.42 -8.02
C VAL A 177 24.05 1.69 -7.89
N VAL A 178 23.44 2.88 -7.94
CA VAL A 178 24.16 4.16 -7.78
C VAL A 178 24.81 4.26 -6.40
N ILE A 179 24.09 3.87 -5.34
CA ILE A 179 24.62 3.87 -3.96
C ILE A 179 25.81 2.91 -3.85
N LEU A 180 25.70 1.71 -4.41
CA LEU A 180 26.78 0.71 -4.36
C LEU A 180 28.03 1.15 -5.14
N LEU A 181 27.83 1.76 -6.32
CA LEU A 181 28.93 2.33 -7.11
C LEU A 181 29.59 3.49 -6.36
N GLY A 182 28.79 4.40 -5.79
CA GLY A 182 29.31 5.50 -4.98
C GLY A 182 30.10 5.02 -3.76
N ALA A 183 29.58 4.05 -3.02
CA ALA A 183 30.27 3.45 -1.88
C ALA A 183 31.57 2.74 -2.31
N GLY A 184 31.57 2.05 -3.45
CA GLY A 184 32.76 1.40 -4.01
C GLY A 184 33.84 2.39 -4.41
N LEU A 185 33.47 3.48 -5.11
CA LEU A 185 34.38 4.56 -5.51
C LEU A 185 34.94 5.30 -4.30
N PHE A 186 34.09 5.63 -3.32
CA PHE A 186 34.50 6.28 -2.09
C PHE A 186 35.48 5.42 -1.28
N SER A 187 35.19 4.11 -1.17
CA SER A 187 36.09 3.16 -0.50
C SER A 187 37.44 3.05 -1.24
N ALA A 188 37.43 3.05 -2.58
CA ALA A 188 38.67 3.01 -3.37
C ALA A 188 39.49 4.31 -3.20
N TRP A 189 38.80 5.46 -3.20
CA TRP A 189 39.43 6.77 -2.98
C TRP A 189 40.04 6.88 -1.58
N LEU A 190 39.29 6.49 -0.53
CA LEU A 190 39.77 6.49 0.84
C LEU A 190 40.99 5.57 1.04
N THR A 191 40.95 4.40 0.39
CA THR A 191 42.10 3.46 0.41
C THR A 191 43.34 4.05 -0.22
N ARG A 192 43.21 4.80 -1.33
CA ARG A 192 44.33 5.50 -1.99
C ARG A 192 44.88 6.62 -1.10
N LEU A 193 43.97 7.38 -0.46
CA LEU A 193 44.38 8.51 0.40
C LEU A 193 45.12 8.07 1.66
N LEU A 194 44.68 6.98 2.30
CA LEU A 194 45.23 6.52 3.60
C LEU A 194 46.38 5.52 3.46
N VAL A 195 46.50 4.82 2.36
CA VAL A 195 47.51 3.73 2.22
C VAL A 195 48.69 4.13 1.33
N GLN A 196 48.54 5.17 0.47
CA GLN A 196 49.63 5.61 -0.41
C GLN A 196 50.68 6.60 0.20
N PRO A 197 50.46 7.32 1.31
CA PRO A 197 51.53 8.20 1.83
C PRO A 197 52.53 7.52 2.74
N ILE A 198 52.67 6.18 2.74
CA ILE A 198 53.67 5.45 3.51
C ILE A 198 54.64 4.75 2.52
N ASN A 199 55.19 5.51 1.59
CA ASN A 199 56.43 5.21 0.87
C ASN A 199 57.23 6.47 0.68
#